data_2c9fff880f70af8d8599eedd11873c8b
#
_entry.id   2c9fff880f70af8d8599eedd11873c8b
#
_cell.length_a   1.000
_cell.length_b   1.000
_cell.length_c   1.000
_cell.angle_alpha   90.00
_cell.angle_beta   90.00
_cell.angle_gamma   90.00
#
_symmetry.space_group_name_H-M   'P 1'
#
loop_
_entity.id
_entity.type
_entity.pdbx_description
1 polymer ?
#
loop_
_entity_poly.entity_id
_entity_poly.type
_entity_poly.pdbx_seq_one_letter_code
_entity_poly.pdbx_strand_id
1 'polypeptide(L)'
;PLYYTKKEQRIVFASEIKALFASGEIMPEADCNTFIEIFSTGPATTPGSGVFKNVSEVLPGYMLIFSRAGIRHEPYWQLKAYGHHENYEETLSHTRELLVDSIKRQMMSDVPLCTLLSGGVDSSLVSFVAAHMCKKKNTRLTTYSFDYIDNNKYFKPSNFQPGEDAPYVKTMADYLHTEHKYLFCDSKTLYECLYKAVDARDLPGMADVDSSLLYFASQIKKNHTVCLSGECADEIFGGYPWFLDEECMKNRRFPWSKDIELRKNLVNSDI
;
A
#
# COMPACT_ATOMS: atom_id res chain seq x y z
N PRO A 1 -7.05 3.90 6.51
CA PRO A 1 -8.46 3.58 6.79
C PRO A 1 -8.94 4.24 8.08
N LEU A 2 -10.24 4.41 8.22
CA LEU A 2 -10.90 4.84 9.45
C LEU A 2 -12.05 3.87 9.71
N TYR A 3 -11.90 3.07 10.75
CA TYR A 3 -12.90 2.10 11.17
C TYR A 3 -13.82 2.68 12.21
N TYR A 4 -15.06 2.22 12.23
CA TYR A 4 -16.03 2.65 13.24
C TYR A 4 -17.03 1.56 13.58
N THR A 5 -17.63 1.69 14.76
CA THR A 5 -18.82 0.96 15.17
C THR A 5 -19.85 1.92 15.73
N LYS A 6 -21.12 1.67 15.44
CA LYS A 6 -22.24 2.42 16.02
C LYS A 6 -22.92 1.58 17.09
N LYS A 7 -23.10 2.14 18.27
CA LYS A 7 -23.83 1.52 19.37
C LYS A 7 -24.84 2.53 19.93
N GLU A 8 -26.11 2.29 19.69
CA GLU A 8 -27.23 3.19 20.08
C GLU A 8 -27.00 4.63 19.61
N GLN A 9 -26.75 5.55 20.55
CA GLN A 9 -26.53 6.97 20.30
C GLN A 9 -25.05 7.37 20.33
N ARG A 10 -24.12 6.40 20.25
CA ARG A 10 -22.68 6.64 20.27
C ARG A 10 -22.03 6.05 19.03
N ILE A 11 -20.92 6.63 18.64
CA ILE A 11 -19.99 6.09 17.65
C ILE A 11 -18.61 5.98 18.27
N VAL A 12 -17.94 4.85 18.05
CA VAL A 12 -16.54 4.67 18.37
C VAL A 12 -15.80 4.52 17.07
N PHE A 13 -14.68 5.20 16.91
CA PHE A 13 -13.88 5.15 15.69
C PHE A 13 -12.39 5.08 16.00
N ALA A 14 -11.63 4.46 15.11
CA ALA A 14 -10.19 4.29 15.25
C ALA A 14 -9.54 4.06 13.88
N SER A 15 -8.24 4.29 13.78
CA SER A 15 -7.44 3.99 12.59
C SER A 15 -7.10 2.51 12.44
N GLU A 16 -7.28 1.71 13.50
CA GLU A 16 -7.01 0.27 13.55
C GLU A 16 -8.19 -0.47 14.21
N ILE A 17 -8.51 -1.67 13.72
CA ILE A 17 -9.67 -2.44 14.20
C ILE A 17 -9.46 -2.89 15.65
N LYS A 18 -8.24 -3.31 16.01
CA LYS A 18 -7.90 -3.69 17.39
C LYS A 18 -8.18 -2.60 18.42
N ALA A 19 -8.08 -1.33 18.03
CA ALA A 19 -8.38 -0.22 18.92
C ALA A 19 -9.89 -0.12 19.23
N LEU A 20 -10.76 -0.50 18.26
CA LEU A 20 -12.20 -0.62 18.54
C LEU A 20 -12.48 -1.71 19.56
N PHE A 21 -11.82 -2.87 19.45
CA PHE A 21 -11.98 -3.95 20.41
C PHE A 21 -11.43 -3.57 21.80
N ALA A 22 -10.28 -2.89 21.83
CA ALA A 22 -9.69 -2.40 23.07
C ALA A 22 -10.56 -1.37 23.81
N SER A 23 -11.50 -0.70 23.13
CA SER A 23 -12.48 0.18 23.77
C SER A 23 -13.46 -0.57 24.70
N GLY A 24 -13.61 -1.87 24.53
CA GLY A 24 -14.60 -2.69 25.24
C GLY A 24 -16.05 -2.50 24.75
N GLU A 25 -16.29 -1.64 23.77
CA GLU A 25 -17.64 -1.39 23.24
C GLU A 25 -18.13 -2.48 22.29
N ILE A 26 -17.20 -3.18 21.64
CA ILE A 26 -17.50 -4.35 20.78
C ILE A 26 -16.50 -5.48 21.03
N MET A 27 -16.93 -6.69 20.75
CA MET A 27 -16.08 -7.88 20.80
C MET A 27 -15.64 -8.29 19.38
N PRO A 28 -14.46 -8.90 19.22
CA PRO A 28 -14.04 -9.47 17.94
C PRO A 28 -14.91 -10.70 17.62
N GLU A 29 -15.93 -10.49 16.80
CA GLU A 29 -16.85 -11.53 16.35
C GLU A 29 -16.73 -11.71 14.85
N ALA A 30 -16.40 -12.93 14.41
CA ALA A 30 -16.38 -13.32 13.00
C ALA A 30 -17.73 -13.94 12.63
N ASP A 31 -18.22 -13.59 11.44
CA ASP A 31 -19.41 -14.18 10.83
C ASP A 31 -19.12 -14.69 9.42
N CYS A 32 -20.12 -15.15 8.69
CA CYS A 32 -19.93 -15.60 7.31
C CYS A 32 -19.30 -14.53 6.40
N ASN A 33 -19.67 -13.25 6.58
CA ASN A 33 -19.09 -12.17 5.79
C ASN A 33 -17.59 -11.98 6.08
N THR A 34 -17.17 -12.17 7.34
CA THR A 34 -15.74 -12.15 7.70
C THR A 34 -14.96 -13.17 6.89
N PHE A 35 -15.46 -14.40 6.78
CA PHE A 35 -14.78 -15.46 6.02
C PHE A 35 -14.81 -15.20 4.52
N ILE A 36 -15.94 -14.69 3.99
CA ILE A 36 -16.04 -14.28 2.58
C ILE A 36 -14.99 -13.20 2.26
N GLU A 37 -14.87 -12.16 3.08
CA GLU A 37 -13.86 -11.12 2.90
C GLU A 37 -12.44 -11.68 2.89
N ILE A 38 -12.09 -12.50 3.88
CA ILE A 38 -10.73 -13.05 4.01
C ILE A 38 -10.38 -14.00 2.86
N PHE A 39 -11.28 -14.91 2.48
CA PHE A 39 -10.96 -15.96 1.51
C PHE A 39 -11.21 -15.56 0.06
N SER A 40 -12.13 -14.63 -0.22
CA SER A 40 -12.42 -14.23 -1.61
C SER A 40 -11.63 -13.01 -2.06
N THR A 41 -11.50 -11.98 -1.23
CA THR A 41 -10.83 -10.72 -1.59
C THR A 41 -9.46 -10.54 -0.94
N GLY A 42 -9.18 -11.26 0.15
CA GLY A 42 -7.90 -11.12 0.87
C GLY A 42 -6.67 -11.20 -0.05
N PRO A 43 -5.65 -10.39 0.20
CA PRO A 43 -5.43 -9.52 1.36
C PRO A 43 -6.16 -8.17 1.33
N ALA A 44 -6.87 -7.84 0.24
CA ALA A 44 -7.73 -6.67 0.15
C ALA A 44 -9.05 -6.91 0.92
N THR A 45 -9.80 -5.85 1.15
CA THR A 45 -11.14 -5.90 1.72
C THR A 45 -12.11 -5.10 0.85
N THR A 46 -13.37 -5.44 0.88
CA THR A 46 -14.40 -4.65 0.19
C THR A 46 -14.47 -3.25 0.82
N PRO A 47 -14.41 -2.16 0.02
CA PRO A 47 -14.50 -0.81 0.56
C PRO A 47 -15.75 -0.61 1.43
N GLY A 48 -15.54 -0.09 2.64
CA GLY A 48 -16.60 0.08 3.63
C GLY A 48 -16.79 -1.10 4.58
N SER A 49 -16.19 -2.27 4.26
CA SER A 49 -16.19 -3.44 5.15
C SER A 49 -15.13 -3.28 6.24
N GLY A 50 -15.53 -3.47 7.50
CA GLY A 50 -14.60 -3.62 8.61
C GLY A 50 -14.25 -5.08 8.90
N VAL A 51 -14.66 -6.00 8.03
CA VAL A 51 -14.43 -7.45 8.07
C VAL A 51 -15.11 -8.13 9.25
N PHE A 52 -14.94 -7.64 10.45
CA PHE A 52 -15.60 -8.17 11.65
C PHE A 52 -17.04 -7.67 11.79
N LYS A 53 -17.87 -8.47 12.41
CA LYS A 53 -19.27 -8.11 12.69
C LYS A 53 -19.37 -6.79 13.44
N ASN A 54 -20.28 -5.92 13.02
CA ASN A 54 -20.50 -4.57 13.56
C ASN A 54 -19.32 -3.60 13.43
N VAL A 55 -18.30 -3.94 12.68
CA VAL A 55 -17.24 -3.01 12.28
C VAL A 55 -17.49 -2.57 10.85
N SER A 56 -17.34 -1.27 10.60
CA SER A 56 -17.42 -0.68 9.26
C SER A 56 -16.22 0.21 9.02
N GLU A 57 -15.88 0.41 7.77
CA GLU A 57 -14.87 1.36 7.33
C GLU A 57 -15.53 2.59 6.69
N VAL A 58 -14.97 3.78 6.90
CA VAL A 58 -15.37 4.96 6.14
C VAL A 58 -14.80 4.85 4.74
N LEU A 59 -15.68 4.92 3.73
CA LEU A 59 -15.27 4.80 2.33
C LEU A 59 -14.18 5.82 1.95
N PRO A 60 -13.21 5.45 1.12
CA PRO A 60 -12.23 6.38 0.57
C PRO A 60 -12.93 7.55 -0.14
N GLY A 61 -12.47 8.78 0.13
CA GLY A 61 -13.08 9.99 -0.43
C GLY A 61 -14.41 10.42 0.21
N TYR A 62 -14.81 9.77 1.31
CA TYR A 62 -16.03 10.11 2.04
C TYR A 62 -15.72 10.64 3.45
N MET A 63 -16.60 11.49 3.93
CA MET A 63 -16.70 11.86 5.34
C MET A 63 -17.92 11.17 5.97
N LEU A 64 -17.79 10.83 7.24
CA LEU A 64 -18.88 10.35 8.08
C LEU A 64 -19.32 11.46 9.01
N ILE A 65 -20.61 11.78 8.99
CA ILE A 65 -21.23 12.77 9.87
C ILE A 65 -22.15 12.03 10.83
N PHE A 66 -21.84 12.16 12.13
CA PHE A 66 -22.65 11.58 13.20
C PHE A 66 -23.39 12.68 13.95
N SER A 67 -24.71 12.52 14.08
CA SER A 67 -25.59 13.49 14.77
C SER A 67 -26.72 12.76 15.49
N ARG A 68 -27.59 13.52 16.17
CA ARG A 68 -28.81 12.98 16.76
C ARG A 68 -29.76 12.31 15.74
N ALA A 69 -29.69 12.73 14.48
CA ALA A 69 -30.45 12.13 13.37
C ALA A 69 -29.85 10.80 12.86
N GLY A 70 -28.67 10.43 13.32
CA GLY A 70 -27.96 9.21 12.92
C GLY A 70 -26.66 9.48 12.17
N ILE A 71 -26.24 8.49 11.37
CA ILE A 71 -25.02 8.54 10.54
C ILE A 71 -25.40 8.93 9.11
N ARG A 72 -24.61 9.81 8.52
CA ARG A 72 -24.68 10.19 7.10
C ARG A 72 -23.28 10.13 6.50
N HIS A 73 -23.18 9.58 5.28
CA HIS A 73 -21.94 9.54 4.50
C HIS A 73 -22.04 10.53 3.35
N GLU A 74 -21.05 11.40 3.20
CA GLU A 74 -20.98 12.38 2.12
C GLU A 74 -19.64 12.29 1.40
N PRO A 75 -19.66 12.16 0.04
CA PRO A 75 -18.43 12.18 -0.74
C PRO A 75 -17.86 13.61 -0.76
N TYR A 76 -16.59 13.78 -0.42
CA TYR A 76 -15.86 15.01 -0.65
C TYR A 76 -14.92 14.91 -1.87
N TRP A 77 -14.62 13.66 -2.29
CA TRP A 77 -13.84 13.37 -3.48
C TRP A 77 -14.30 12.05 -4.10
N GLN A 78 -14.33 12.02 -5.42
CA GLN A 78 -14.63 10.81 -6.19
C GLN A 78 -13.76 10.78 -7.45
N LEU A 79 -13.24 9.60 -7.79
CA LEU A 79 -12.58 9.40 -9.06
C LEU A 79 -13.62 9.50 -10.19
N LYS A 80 -13.37 10.41 -11.14
CA LYS A 80 -14.24 10.62 -12.30
C LYS A 80 -13.42 10.47 -13.58
N ALA A 81 -13.99 9.78 -14.55
CA ALA A 81 -13.45 9.75 -15.90
C ALA A 81 -13.95 10.95 -16.70
N TYR A 82 -13.04 11.65 -17.33
CA TYR A 82 -13.35 12.76 -18.24
C TYR A 82 -12.84 12.45 -19.64
N GLY A 83 -13.40 13.11 -20.66
CA GLY A 83 -12.86 13.07 -22.02
C GLY A 83 -11.43 13.62 -22.01
N HIS A 84 -10.52 12.95 -22.71
CA HIS A 84 -9.14 13.39 -22.90
C HIS A 84 -9.01 14.03 -24.27
N HIS A 85 -8.55 15.28 -24.31
CA HIS A 85 -8.48 16.11 -25.53
C HIS A 85 -7.07 16.64 -25.81
N GLU A 86 -6.12 16.39 -24.92
CA GLU A 86 -4.72 16.83 -25.07
C GLU A 86 -3.99 15.92 -26.07
N ASN A 87 -3.06 16.49 -26.83
CA ASN A 87 -2.13 15.70 -27.63
C ASN A 87 -1.05 15.06 -26.73
N TYR A 88 -0.17 14.25 -27.32
CA TYR A 88 0.85 13.51 -26.57
C TYR A 88 1.79 14.42 -25.77
N GLU A 89 2.28 15.49 -26.36
CA GLU A 89 3.24 16.40 -25.71
C GLU A 89 2.58 17.19 -24.55
N GLU A 90 1.36 17.63 -24.77
CA GLU A 90 0.55 18.30 -23.74
C GLU A 90 0.28 17.35 -22.57
N THR A 91 -0.14 16.11 -22.86
CA THR A 91 -0.38 15.06 -21.85
C THR A 91 0.88 14.76 -21.04
N LEU A 92 2.02 14.63 -21.72
CA LEU A 92 3.31 14.37 -21.08
C LEU A 92 3.72 15.52 -20.15
N SER A 93 3.57 16.76 -20.61
CA SER A 93 3.89 17.95 -19.80
C SER A 93 2.98 18.05 -18.58
N HIS A 94 1.67 17.90 -18.77
CA HIS A 94 0.67 17.98 -17.69
C HIS A 94 0.86 16.85 -16.66
N THR A 95 1.07 15.61 -17.13
CA THR A 95 1.37 14.48 -16.24
C THR A 95 2.61 14.73 -15.40
N ARG A 96 3.68 15.26 -16.01
CA ARG A 96 4.91 15.63 -15.30
C ARG A 96 4.64 16.68 -14.21
N GLU A 97 3.88 17.71 -14.54
CA GLU A 97 3.54 18.78 -13.58
C GLU A 97 2.76 18.23 -12.39
N LEU A 98 1.73 17.42 -12.65
CA LEU A 98 0.91 16.80 -11.61
C LEU A 98 1.72 15.87 -10.70
N LEU A 99 2.58 15.01 -11.27
CA LEU A 99 3.43 14.11 -10.50
C LEU A 99 4.42 14.87 -9.62
N VAL A 100 5.11 15.86 -10.19
CA VAL A 100 6.08 16.66 -9.45
C VAL A 100 5.40 17.46 -8.33
N ASP A 101 4.22 18.04 -8.58
CA ASP A 101 3.45 18.76 -7.57
C ASP A 101 2.96 17.84 -6.46
N SER A 102 2.43 16.66 -6.81
CA SER A 102 2.00 15.64 -5.86
C SER A 102 3.12 15.22 -4.92
N ILE A 103 4.30 14.87 -5.47
CA ILE A 103 5.46 14.47 -4.66
C ILE A 103 5.91 15.62 -3.76
N LYS A 104 6.00 16.85 -4.28
CA LYS A 104 6.37 18.02 -3.49
C LYS A 104 5.44 18.28 -2.30
N ARG A 105 4.13 18.13 -2.51
CA ARG A 105 3.13 18.28 -1.44
C ARG A 105 3.28 17.23 -0.36
N GLN A 106 3.59 15.98 -0.74
CA GLN A 106 3.81 14.88 0.20
C GLN A 106 5.14 15.00 0.97
N MET A 107 6.07 15.84 0.51
CA MET A 107 7.32 16.14 1.21
C MET A 107 7.16 17.18 2.34
N MET A 108 5.97 17.74 2.54
CA MET A 108 5.72 18.64 3.69
C MET A 108 5.69 17.82 4.97
N SER A 109 6.74 17.93 5.78
CA SER A 109 6.91 17.16 7.00
C SER A 109 7.73 17.94 8.02
N ASP A 110 7.30 17.91 9.28
CA ASP A 110 8.01 18.51 10.43
C ASP A 110 9.00 17.51 11.07
N VAL A 111 9.12 16.31 10.50
CA VAL A 111 9.98 15.25 11.01
C VAL A 111 10.89 14.73 9.88
N PRO A 112 12.00 14.02 10.23
CA PRO A 112 12.90 13.46 9.23
C PRO A 112 12.18 12.56 8.22
N LEU A 113 12.39 12.85 6.93
CA LEU A 113 11.79 12.17 5.79
C LEU A 113 12.86 11.43 5.00
N CYS A 114 12.53 10.25 4.50
CA CYS A 114 13.31 9.44 3.57
C CYS A 114 12.46 8.95 2.41
N THR A 115 13.08 8.27 1.44
CA THR A 115 12.35 7.58 0.36
C THR A 115 12.79 6.12 0.26
N LEU A 116 11.87 5.25 -0.21
CA LEU A 116 12.23 3.92 -0.69
C LEU A 116 12.76 4.03 -2.11
N LEU A 117 13.80 3.27 -2.42
CA LEU A 117 14.44 3.23 -3.73
C LEU A 117 14.64 1.77 -4.13
N SER A 118 13.77 1.24 -4.96
CA SER A 118 13.86 -0.13 -5.50
C SER A 118 14.63 -0.22 -6.81
N GLY A 119 14.98 0.92 -7.41
CA GLY A 119 15.58 0.99 -8.74
C GLY A 119 14.55 0.94 -9.89
N GLY A 120 13.27 0.67 -9.61
CA GLY A 120 12.16 0.82 -10.55
C GLY A 120 11.87 2.29 -10.87
N VAL A 121 11.09 2.52 -11.94
CA VAL A 121 10.78 3.87 -12.46
C VAL A 121 10.12 4.73 -11.40
N ASP A 122 9.13 4.21 -10.69
CA ASP A 122 8.28 4.94 -9.75
C ASP A 122 9.05 5.42 -8.52
N SER A 123 9.76 4.50 -7.87
CA SER A 123 10.60 4.83 -6.71
C SER A 123 11.75 5.77 -7.09
N SER A 124 12.28 5.62 -8.29
CA SER A 124 13.33 6.49 -8.83
C SER A 124 12.80 7.89 -9.07
N LEU A 125 11.59 8.05 -9.63
CA LEU A 125 10.96 9.36 -9.84
C LEU A 125 10.68 10.08 -8.52
N VAL A 126 10.10 9.37 -7.54
CA VAL A 126 9.85 9.92 -6.20
C VAL A 126 11.16 10.39 -5.57
N SER A 127 12.19 9.54 -5.60
CA SER A 127 13.50 9.87 -5.03
C SER A 127 14.20 10.99 -5.79
N PHE A 128 14.03 11.08 -7.11
CA PHE A 128 14.58 12.18 -7.93
C PHE A 128 13.99 13.53 -7.52
N VAL A 129 12.68 13.64 -7.45
CA VAL A 129 12.03 14.90 -7.04
C VAL A 129 12.41 15.26 -5.60
N ALA A 130 12.40 14.27 -4.69
CA ALA A 130 12.76 14.46 -3.29
C ALA A 130 14.22 14.93 -3.13
N ALA A 131 15.17 14.31 -3.83
CA ALA A 131 16.58 14.70 -3.78
C ALA A 131 16.80 16.14 -4.28
N HIS A 132 16.09 16.53 -5.36
CA HIS A 132 16.14 17.91 -5.86
C HIS A 132 15.60 18.93 -4.84
N MET A 133 14.53 18.57 -4.12
CA MET A 133 13.98 19.44 -3.07
C MET A 133 14.91 19.55 -1.86
N CYS A 134 15.53 18.44 -1.44
CA CYS A 134 16.54 18.44 -0.38
C CYS A 134 17.75 19.28 -0.77
N LYS A 135 18.24 19.14 -2.00
CA LYS A 135 19.38 19.95 -2.51
C LYS A 135 19.09 21.45 -2.45
N LYS A 136 17.87 21.89 -2.79
CA LYS A 136 17.47 23.31 -2.68
C LYS A 136 17.49 23.82 -1.24
N LYS A 137 17.33 22.94 -0.26
CA LYS A 137 17.42 23.24 1.19
C LYS A 137 18.82 22.99 1.76
N ASN A 138 19.84 22.74 0.92
CA ASN A 138 21.19 22.34 1.32
C ASN A 138 21.22 21.12 2.25
N THR A 139 20.30 20.18 2.06
CA THR A 139 20.25 18.91 2.78
C THR A 139 20.41 17.76 1.81
N ARG A 140 20.76 16.58 2.33
CA ARG A 140 20.93 15.36 1.57
C ARG A 140 19.76 14.42 1.86
N LEU A 141 19.15 13.84 0.82
CA LEU A 141 18.09 12.85 0.98
C LEU A 141 18.69 11.52 1.47
N THR A 142 18.05 10.90 2.45
CA THR A 142 18.31 9.50 2.80
C THR A 142 17.35 8.61 2.01
N THR A 143 17.88 7.57 1.36
CA THR A 143 17.10 6.56 0.63
C THR A 143 17.35 5.18 1.22
N TYR A 144 16.35 4.31 1.19
CA TYR A 144 16.44 2.93 1.67
C TYR A 144 16.06 1.95 0.57
N SER A 145 16.81 0.84 0.49
CA SER A 145 16.46 -0.34 -0.28
C SER A 145 16.42 -1.57 0.62
N PHE A 146 15.62 -2.52 0.23
CA PHE A 146 15.42 -3.77 0.94
C PHE A 146 15.98 -4.92 0.12
N ASP A 147 16.60 -5.87 0.81
CA ASP A 147 17.04 -7.11 0.18
C ASP A 147 17.06 -8.23 1.22
N TYR A 148 17.14 -9.47 0.75
CA TYR A 148 17.19 -10.65 1.59
C TYR A 148 18.60 -11.23 1.57
N ILE A 149 19.02 -11.79 2.72
CA ILE A 149 20.32 -12.45 2.82
C ILE A 149 20.34 -13.63 1.86
N ASP A 150 21.42 -13.73 1.09
CA ASP A 150 21.62 -14.72 0.03
C ASP A 150 20.65 -14.65 -1.17
N ASN A 151 19.93 -13.55 -1.35
CA ASN A 151 19.01 -13.36 -2.47
C ASN A 151 19.69 -13.65 -3.82
N ASN A 152 20.89 -13.14 -4.02
CA ASN A 152 21.70 -13.35 -5.24
C ASN A 152 21.98 -14.82 -5.56
N LYS A 153 21.92 -15.74 -4.59
CA LYS A 153 22.12 -17.18 -4.80
C LYS A 153 20.84 -17.88 -5.24
N TYR A 154 19.69 -17.37 -4.82
CA TYR A 154 18.39 -18.03 -4.98
C TYR A 154 17.46 -17.30 -5.93
N PHE A 155 17.78 -16.06 -6.31
CA PHE A 155 16.99 -15.26 -7.24
C PHE A 155 16.78 -16.01 -8.57
N LYS A 156 15.52 -16.04 -9.01
CA LYS A 156 15.13 -16.56 -10.33
C LYS A 156 14.30 -15.50 -11.03
N PRO A 157 14.70 -15.07 -12.23
CA PRO A 157 13.91 -14.14 -13.01
C PRO A 157 12.49 -14.64 -13.24
N SER A 158 11.53 -13.73 -13.20
CA SER A 158 10.12 -13.98 -13.53
C SER A 158 9.61 -12.89 -14.46
N ASN A 159 8.41 -13.07 -15.01
CA ASN A 159 7.77 -12.02 -15.81
C ASN A 159 7.46 -10.76 -14.98
N PHE A 160 7.30 -10.91 -13.68
CA PHE A 160 7.04 -9.81 -12.75
C PHE A 160 8.34 -9.10 -12.32
N GLN A 161 9.41 -9.85 -12.11
CA GLN A 161 10.72 -9.35 -11.73
C GLN A 161 11.79 -9.98 -12.62
N PRO A 162 12.13 -9.37 -13.77
CA PRO A 162 13.03 -9.94 -14.76
C PRO A 162 14.51 -9.89 -14.36
N GLY A 163 14.88 -9.11 -13.35
CA GLY A 163 16.25 -8.96 -12.87
C GLY A 163 16.32 -8.52 -11.41
N GLU A 164 17.53 -8.55 -10.86
CA GLU A 164 17.79 -8.03 -9.51
C GLU A 164 17.74 -6.49 -9.49
N ASP A 165 17.22 -5.92 -8.42
CA ASP A 165 17.06 -4.46 -8.27
C ASP A 165 18.37 -3.74 -7.93
N ALA A 166 19.30 -4.41 -7.26
CA ALA A 166 20.50 -3.82 -6.69
C ALA A 166 21.36 -2.99 -7.67
N PRO A 167 21.59 -3.40 -8.96
CA PRO A 167 22.32 -2.58 -9.92
C PRO A 167 21.64 -1.24 -10.24
N TYR A 168 20.31 -1.24 -10.35
CA TYR A 168 19.51 -0.05 -10.64
C TYR A 168 19.45 0.89 -9.44
N VAL A 169 19.29 0.32 -8.23
CA VAL A 169 19.38 1.06 -6.97
C VAL A 169 20.70 1.81 -6.87
N LYS A 170 21.82 1.11 -7.10
CA LYS A 170 23.15 1.71 -7.04
C LYS A 170 23.27 2.87 -8.03
N THR A 171 22.86 2.65 -9.28
CA THR A 171 22.91 3.68 -10.33
C THR A 171 22.13 4.92 -9.93
N MET A 172 20.93 4.77 -9.40
CA MET A 172 20.10 5.90 -8.99
C MET A 172 20.62 6.60 -7.73
N ALA A 173 21.09 5.86 -6.73
CA ALA A 173 21.65 6.42 -5.51
C ALA A 173 22.90 7.26 -5.82
N ASP A 174 23.79 6.77 -6.69
CA ASP A 174 24.99 7.47 -7.12
C ASP A 174 24.62 8.73 -7.94
N TYR A 175 23.69 8.62 -8.88
CA TYR A 175 23.21 9.75 -9.70
C TYR A 175 22.59 10.88 -8.87
N LEU A 176 21.77 10.52 -7.89
CA LEU A 176 21.09 11.47 -7.03
C LEU A 176 21.94 11.96 -5.85
N HIS A 177 23.12 11.37 -5.63
CA HIS A 177 24.00 11.64 -4.51
C HIS A 177 23.28 11.49 -3.15
N THR A 178 22.41 10.48 -3.00
CA THR A 178 21.67 10.25 -1.76
C THR A 178 22.55 9.59 -0.70
N GLU A 179 22.16 9.72 0.58
CA GLU A 179 22.67 8.86 1.65
C GLU A 179 21.89 7.53 1.58
N HIS A 180 22.41 6.59 0.79
CA HIS A 180 21.72 5.33 0.56
C HIS A 180 22.04 4.28 1.62
N LYS A 181 21.00 3.58 2.12
CA LYS A 181 21.11 2.53 3.13
C LYS A 181 20.42 1.25 2.64
N TYR A 182 21.19 0.17 2.57
CA TYR A 182 20.64 -1.16 2.32
C TYR A 182 20.20 -1.80 3.64
N LEU A 183 18.99 -2.31 3.69
CA LEU A 183 18.44 -3.08 4.81
C LEU A 183 18.30 -4.53 4.37
N PHE A 184 18.79 -5.45 5.18
CA PHE A 184 18.74 -6.88 4.90
C PHE A 184 17.88 -7.61 5.91
N CYS A 185 17.13 -8.61 5.44
CA CYS A 185 16.33 -9.51 6.27
C CYS A 185 16.73 -10.96 6.00
N ASP A 186 16.88 -11.76 7.05
CA ASP A 186 17.04 -13.20 6.92
C ASP A 186 15.70 -13.94 7.09
N SER A 187 15.65 -15.19 6.66
CA SER A 187 14.44 -16.02 6.70
C SER A 187 13.94 -16.25 8.12
N LYS A 188 14.83 -16.26 9.12
CA LYS A 188 14.45 -16.41 10.54
C LYS A 188 13.71 -15.17 11.02
N THR A 189 14.26 -14.00 10.77
CA THR A 189 13.64 -12.71 11.12
C THR A 189 12.28 -12.56 10.43
N LEU A 190 12.19 -12.96 9.15
CA LEU A 190 10.95 -12.94 8.40
C LEU A 190 9.89 -13.83 9.05
N TYR A 191 10.26 -15.05 9.40
CA TYR A 191 9.37 -15.98 10.12
C TYR A 191 8.90 -15.43 11.47
N GLU A 192 9.80 -14.84 12.26
CA GLU A 192 9.46 -14.23 13.56
C GLU A 192 8.53 -13.00 13.44
N CYS A 193 8.46 -12.40 12.28
CA CYS A 193 7.57 -11.26 11.99
C CYS A 193 6.18 -11.68 11.50
N LEU A 194 5.93 -12.94 11.13
CA LEU A 194 4.66 -13.39 10.54
C LEU A 194 3.44 -13.02 11.42
N TYR A 195 3.42 -13.47 12.65
CA TYR A 195 2.30 -13.17 13.55
C TYR A 195 2.22 -11.69 13.92
N LYS A 196 3.37 -11.04 14.07
CA LYS A 196 3.43 -9.59 14.36
C LYS A 196 2.85 -8.77 13.19
N ALA A 197 3.01 -9.23 11.96
CA ALA A 197 2.43 -8.58 10.78
C ALA A 197 0.91 -8.72 10.77
N VAL A 198 0.38 -9.90 11.13
CA VAL A 198 -1.08 -10.08 11.29
C VAL A 198 -1.62 -9.18 12.41
N ASP A 199 -0.94 -9.13 13.56
CA ASP A 199 -1.32 -8.24 14.66
C ASP A 199 -1.26 -6.75 14.24
N ALA A 200 -0.29 -6.37 13.42
CA ALA A 200 -0.16 -5.00 12.94
C ALA A 200 -1.28 -4.62 11.99
N ARG A 201 -1.75 -5.54 11.16
CA ARG A 201 -2.83 -5.32 10.18
C ARG A 201 -4.23 -5.55 10.74
N ASP A 202 -4.36 -6.23 11.86
CA ASP A 202 -5.63 -6.77 12.41
C ASP A 202 -6.27 -7.90 11.58
N LEU A 203 -5.66 -8.26 10.45
CA LEU A 203 -6.19 -9.22 9.46
C LEU A 203 -5.06 -10.04 8.83
N PRO A 204 -5.35 -11.25 8.36
CA PRO A 204 -4.43 -11.98 7.49
C PRO A 204 -4.08 -11.17 6.23
N GLY A 205 -2.83 -11.20 5.83
CA GLY A 205 -2.34 -10.48 4.66
C GLY A 205 -1.46 -11.35 3.76
N MET A 206 -0.54 -10.72 3.05
CA MET A 206 0.46 -11.40 2.22
C MET A 206 1.66 -11.77 3.10
N ALA A 207 1.62 -12.94 3.70
CA ALA A 207 2.52 -13.43 4.76
C ALA A 207 3.97 -12.90 4.72
N ASP A 208 4.72 -13.23 3.69
CA ASP A 208 6.13 -12.86 3.53
C ASP A 208 6.30 -11.36 3.23
N VAL A 209 5.43 -10.78 2.41
CA VAL A 209 5.45 -9.35 2.04
C VAL A 209 5.18 -8.49 3.27
N ASP A 210 4.10 -8.76 4.01
CA ASP A 210 3.73 -7.98 5.19
C ASP A 210 4.76 -8.14 6.32
N SER A 211 5.33 -9.33 6.49
CA SER A 211 6.36 -9.60 7.49
C SER A 211 7.64 -8.84 7.21
N SER A 212 8.09 -8.83 5.96
CA SER A 212 9.26 -8.08 5.54
C SER A 212 9.02 -6.58 5.63
N LEU A 213 7.86 -6.09 5.20
CA LEU A 213 7.50 -4.68 5.30
C LEU A 213 7.50 -4.19 6.74
N LEU A 214 6.91 -4.98 7.67
CA LEU A 214 6.92 -4.67 9.09
C LEU A 214 8.36 -4.57 9.64
N TYR A 215 9.21 -5.54 9.30
CA TYR A 215 10.61 -5.53 9.70
C TYR A 215 11.33 -4.29 9.18
N PHE A 216 11.29 -4.04 7.88
CA PHE A 216 11.97 -2.90 7.26
C PHE A 216 11.45 -1.55 7.75
N ALA A 217 10.13 -1.40 7.91
CA ALA A 217 9.54 -0.22 8.51
C ALA A 217 10.06 0.02 9.94
N SER A 218 10.22 -1.04 10.74
CA SER A 218 10.81 -0.96 12.08
C SER A 218 12.26 -0.47 12.08
N GLN A 219 13.04 -0.85 11.05
CA GLN A 219 14.43 -0.38 10.92
C GLN A 219 14.47 1.10 10.48
N ILE A 220 13.65 1.49 9.52
CA ILE A 220 13.54 2.89 9.07
C ILE A 220 13.11 3.81 10.21
N LYS A 221 12.13 3.37 11.01
CA LYS A 221 11.57 4.13 12.13
C LYS A 221 12.60 4.57 13.16
N LYS A 222 13.75 3.91 13.26
CA LYS A 222 14.85 4.30 14.16
C LYS A 222 15.43 5.67 13.83
N ASN A 223 15.35 6.10 12.56
CA ASN A 223 15.96 7.33 12.08
C ASN A 223 14.98 8.27 11.36
N HIS A 224 13.91 7.74 10.78
CA HIS A 224 12.96 8.50 9.96
C HIS A 224 11.52 8.15 10.35
N THR A 225 10.69 9.17 10.43
CA THR A 225 9.26 9.00 10.77
C THR A 225 8.37 8.96 9.54
N VAL A 226 8.77 9.64 8.48
CA VAL A 226 8.04 9.65 7.20
C VAL A 226 8.91 9.01 6.12
N CYS A 227 8.30 8.09 5.36
CA CYS A 227 8.95 7.44 4.23
C CYS A 227 8.02 7.54 3.01
N LEU A 228 8.51 8.13 1.92
CA LEU A 228 7.78 8.14 0.66
C LEU A 228 8.14 6.91 -0.16
N SER A 229 7.15 6.32 -0.82
CA SER A 229 7.31 5.18 -1.73
C SER A 229 6.73 5.47 -3.10
N GLY A 230 7.02 4.62 -4.09
CA GLY A 230 6.41 4.63 -5.41
C GLY A 230 5.11 3.82 -5.48
N GLU A 231 4.59 3.33 -4.35
CA GLU A 231 3.34 2.55 -4.30
C GLU A 231 2.17 3.28 -4.97
N CYS A 232 1.25 2.52 -5.54
CA CYS A 232 0.09 2.96 -6.31
C CYS A 232 0.39 3.53 -7.70
N ALA A 233 1.64 3.62 -8.14
CA ALA A 233 1.94 4.09 -9.49
C ALA A 233 1.50 3.09 -10.56
N ASP A 234 1.69 1.80 -10.33
CA ASP A 234 1.24 0.74 -11.25
C ASP A 234 -0.28 0.71 -11.41
N GLU A 235 -1.04 1.02 -10.35
CA GLU A 235 -2.50 1.15 -10.40
C GLU A 235 -2.94 2.39 -11.20
N ILE A 236 -2.21 3.49 -11.10
CA ILE A 236 -2.52 4.75 -11.79
C ILE A 236 -2.16 4.65 -13.29
N PHE A 237 -1.01 4.06 -13.61
CA PHE A 237 -0.43 4.06 -14.95
C PHE A 237 -0.55 2.71 -15.68
N GLY A 238 -1.15 1.69 -15.05
CA GLY A 238 -1.30 0.37 -15.66
C GLY A 238 0.02 -0.38 -15.81
N GLY A 239 0.95 -0.25 -14.85
CA GLY A 239 2.29 -0.82 -14.92
C GLY A 239 2.35 -2.34 -14.72
N TYR A 240 1.35 -2.94 -14.12
CA TYR A 240 1.34 -4.38 -13.89
C TYR A 240 1.17 -5.19 -15.17
N PRO A 241 1.87 -6.34 -15.32
CA PRO A 241 1.81 -7.17 -16.52
C PRO A 241 0.40 -7.62 -16.92
N TRP A 242 -0.50 -7.81 -15.96
CA TRP A 242 -1.88 -8.22 -16.26
C TRP A 242 -2.73 -7.13 -16.94
N PHE A 243 -2.35 -5.86 -16.89
CA PHE A 243 -3.03 -4.80 -17.66
C PHE A 243 -2.69 -4.88 -19.15
N LEU A 244 -1.61 -5.56 -19.53
CA LEU A 244 -1.20 -5.81 -20.90
C LEU A 244 -1.67 -7.18 -21.44
N ASP A 245 -2.24 -8.02 -20.58
CA ASP A 245 -2.75 -9.35 -20.92
C ASP A 245 -4.23 -9.25 -21.29
N GLU A 246 -4.54 -9.37 -22.59
CA GLU A 246 -5.91 -9.29 -23.09
C GLU A 246 -6.86 -10.32 -22.45
N GLU A 247 -6.39 -11.51 -22.10
CA GLU A 247 -7.19 -12.53 -21.45
C GLU A 247 -7.57 -12.10 -20.04
N CYS A 248 -6.62 -11.51 -19.29
CA CYS A 248 -6.88 -10.96 -17.98
C CYS A 248 -7.91 -9.82 -18.02
N MET A 249 -7.83 -8.95 -19.02
CA MET A 249 -8.71 -7.78 -19.15
C MET A 249 -10.12 -8.11 -19.67
N LYS A 250 -10.28 -9.18 -20.46
CA LYS A 250 -11.60 -9.60 -20.99
C LYS A 250 -12.47 -10.31 -19.95
N ASN A 251 -11.89 -10.87 -18.91
CA ASN A 251 -12.61 -11.59 -17.88
C ASN A 251 -13.27 -10.63 -16.88
N ARG A 252 -14.52 -10.93 -16.45
CA ARG A 252 -15.25 -10.20 -15.40
C ARG A 252 -14.77 -10.61 -13.99
N ARG A 253 -13.46 -10.52 -13.76
CA ARG A 253 -12.80 -10.83 -12.48
C ARG A 253 -11.62 -9.90 -12.28
N PHE A 254 -11.04 -9.89 -11.11
CA PHE A 254 -9.81 -9.14 -10.89
C PHE A 254 -8.69 -9.65 -11.80
N PRO A 255 -8.01 -8.78 -12.56
CA PRO A 255 -7.00 -9.20 -13.55
C PRO A 255 -5.87 -10.06 -12.97
N TRP A 256 -5.52 -9.85 -11.71
CA TRP A 256 -4.50 -10.61 -10.99
C TRP A 256 -4.98 -11.97 -10.47
N SER A 257 -6.27 -12.27 -10.48
CA SER A 257 -6.84 -13.53 -9.97
C SER A 257 -7.12 -14.49 -11.11
N LYS A 258 -6.08 -15.18 -11.60
CA LYS A 258 -6.23 -16.15 -12.72
C LYS A 258 -6.92 -17.43 -12.30
N ASP A 259 -6.67 -17.95 -11.10
CA ASP A 259 -7.21 -19.23 -10.62
C ASP A 259 -8.22 -19.02 -9.49
N ILE A 260 -9.49 -18.94 -9.87
CA ILE A 260 -10.60 -18.88 -8.92
C ILE A 260 -10.87 -20.24 -8.29
N GLU A 261 -10.60 -21.36 -8.99
CA GLU A 261 -10.90 -22.70 -8.50
C GLU A 261 -10.06 -23.05 -7.26
N LEU A 262 -8.83 -22.57 -7.19
CA LEU A 262 -8.02 -22.73 -5.98
C LEU A 262 -8.70 -22.10 -4.77
N ARG A 263 -9.25 -20.89 -4.91
CA ARG A 263 -9.94 -20.19 -3.82
C ARG A 263 -11.27 -20.87 -3.46
N LYS A 264 -12.02 -21.34 -4.44
CA LYS A 264 -13.25 -22.12 -4.21
C LYS A 264 -13.01 -23.38 -3.39
N ASN A 265 -11.85 -24.03 -3.61
CA ASN A 265 -11.49 -25.25 -2.86
C ASN A 265 -11.08 -24.97 -1.39
N LEU A 266 -10.86 -23.71 -1.01
CA LEU A 266 -10.54 -23.31 0.36
C LEU A 266 -11.78 -23.11 1.23
N VAL A 267 -12.97 -22.98 0.61
CA VAL A 267 -14.24 -22.78 1.32
C VAL A 267 -15.16 -23.97 1.07
N ASN A 268 -16.00 -24.28 2.07
CA ASN A 268 -17.03 -25.30 1.93
C ASN A 268 -18.13 -24.80 0.98
N SER A 269 -18.77 -25.72 0.25
CA SER A 269 -19.89 -25.42 -0.66
C SER A 269 -21.08 -24.74 0.01
N ASP A 270 -21.16 -24.77 1.33
CA ASP A 270 -22.23 -24.20 2.15
C ASP A 270 -21.95 -22.74 2.57
N ILE A 271 -20.79 -22.18 2.18
CA ILE A 271 -20.39 -20.78 2.36
C ILE A 271 -20.40 -20.09 1.02
#